data_4846b3d96739db005efc5bf256162392
#
_entry.id   4846b3d96739db005efc5bf256162392
#
_cell.length_a   1.000
_cell.length_b   1.000
_cell.length_c   1.000
_cell.angle_alpha   90.00
_cell.angle_beta   90.00
_cell.angle_gamma   90.00
#
_symmetry.space_group_name_H-M   'P 1'
#
loop_
_entity.id
_entity.type
_entity.pdbx_description
1 polymer ?
#
loop_
_entity_poly.entity_id
_entity_poly.type
_entity_poly.pdbx_seq_one_letter_code
_entity_poly.pdbx_strand_id
1 'polypeptide(L)'
;MIIHRVLALRYNLLNQFVTYHVLPQRIPVDKLALHYNEKGYNYKLQNAVPTIPVWAHYIPFGKRRLLRIWESAESGGPYLNRFPKLNNGRREDYHEKECSEENQGVKINTDEASGIIKLINAIIYPIDEPIAYTEAVRNNLAKERLRYDAFELQPEAMNNDMRVMSYFTRYYFSSDPDKQYFDNLTVNSKETNFMLLNGRDQNWPNYQADEVLAEGLYDITITLPPVPKYGIYEIRLGVSTYSGTRGICQIYWGSRKDQLVAQGIPVNMQLGGQDPMLGWEKDTDDDDYNAEVDKKMRNNGFMKGPEYIVANAGGRETNRLSSGSTRRIIVREPMSPDVTYYLRFKTVQENNEKQLFVDYLEWCPKEVYDNPVTPEDIW
;
A
#
# COMPACT_ATOMS: atom_id res chain seq x y z
N MET A 1 23.42 -29.82 -18.22
CA MET A 1 22.41 -30.29 -17.25
C MET A 1 22.69 -29.83 -15.80
N ILE A 2 23.94 -29.76 -15.34
CA ILE A 2 24.31 -29.27 -13.98
C ILE A 2 24.06 -27.75 -13.82
N ILE A 3 24.42 -26.94 -14.82
CA ILE A 3 24.27 -25.48 -14.81
C ILE A 3 22.80 -25.09 -14.66
N HIS A 4 21.86 -25.74 -15.38
CA HIS A 4 20.43 -25.47 -15.24
C HIS A 4 19.88 -25.78 -13.84
N ARG A 5 20.37 -26.81 -13.16
CA ARG A 5 19.97 -27.13 -11.78
C ARG A 5 20.50 -26.12 -10.78
N VAL A 6 21.73 -25.63 -10.97
CA VAL A 6 22.34 -24.63 -10.06
C VAL A 6 21.63 -23.28 -10.20
N LEU A 7 21.27 -22.86 -11.40
CA LEU A 7 20.52 -21.63 -11.65
C LEU A 7 19.10 -21.67 -11.09
N ALA A 8 18.50 -22.84 -11.00
CA ALA A 8 17.14 -23.05 -10.46
C ALA A 8 17.08 -23.01 -8.92
N LEU A 9 18.19 -23.03 -8.22
CA LEU A 9 18.20 -22.93 -6.76
C LEU A 9 17.80 -21.53 -6.31
N ARG A 10 16.73 -21.42 -5.55
CA ARG A 10 16.15 -20.17 -5.03
C ARG A 10 17.17 -19.27 -4.28
N TYR A 11 18.23 -19.85 -3.76
CA TYR A 11 19.29 -19.16 -3.02
C TYR A 11 20.54 -18.86 -3.85
N ASN A 12 20.55 -19.20 -5.16
CA ASN A 12 21.64 -18.83 -6.06
C ASN A 12 21.65 -17.31 -6.29
N LEU A 13 22.81 -16.68 -6.12
CA LEU A 13 22.96 -15.22 -6.26
C LEU A 13 22.56 -14.72 -7.64
N LEU A 14 22.90 -15.46 -8.69
CA LEU A 14 22.51 -15.11 -10.06
C LEU A 14 20.99 -15.22 -10.25
N ASN A 15 20.35 -16.23 -9.69
CA ASN A 15 18.90 -16.36 -9.70
C ASN A 15 18.24 -15.19 -8.97
N GLN A 16 18.73 -14.82 -7.79
CA GLN A 16 18.22 -13.67 -7.03
C GLN A 16 18.42 -12.35 -7.80
N PHE A 17 19.55 -12.17 -8.46
CA PHE A 17 19.81 -11.01 -9.29
C PHE A 17 18.83 -10.92 -10.46
N VAL A 18 18.69 -11.97 -11.25
CA VAL A 18 17.79 -11.99 -12.41
C VAL A 18 16.34 -11.83 -11.99
N THR A 19 15.90 -12.54 -10.97
CA THR A 19 14.50 -12.50 -10.51
C THR A 19 14.12 -11.16 -9.87
N TYR A 20 15.08 -10.38 -9.37
CA TYR A 20 14.83 -9.03 -8.87
C TYR A 20 14.43 -8.04 -9.98
N HIS A 21 14.70 -8.34 -11.24
CA HIS A 21 14.29 -7.55 -12.41
C HIS A 21 12.90 -7.94 -12.95
N VAL A 22 12.22 -8.88 -12.32
CA VAL A 22 10.96 -9.42 -12.85
C VAL A 22 9.86 -9.28 -11.79
N LEU A 23 8.81 -8.54 -12.14
CA LEU A 23 7.60 -8.43 -11.33
C LEU A 23 6.55 -9.45 -11.78
N PRO A 24 5.76 -10.03 -10.86
CA PRO A 24 4.64 -10.90 -11.22
C PRO A 24 3.46 -10.15 -11.84
N GLN A 25 3.49 -8.81 -11.79
CA GLN A 25 2.44 -7.93 -12.33
C GLN A 25 2.84 -7.42 -13.73
N ARG A 26 1.85 -7.33 -14.62
CA ARG A 26 1.92 -6.55 -15.85
C ARG A 26 1.50 -5.12 -15.55
N ILE A 27 2.44 -4.18 -15.52
CA ILE A 27 2.21 -2.81 -15.08
C ILE A 27 2.41 -1.86 -16.27
N PRO A 28 1.36 -1.20 -16.78
CA PRO A 28 1.48 -0.13 -17.78
C PRO A 28 2.25 1.08 -17.23
N VAL A 29 2.80 1.91 -18.13
CA VAL A 29 3.60 3.09 -17.78
C VAL A 29 2.89 4.01 -16.80
N ASP A 30 1.61 4.28 -17.04
CA ASP A 30 0.76 5.16 -16.24
C ASP A 30 0.37 4.60 -14.88
N LYS A 31 0.78 3.36 -14.57
CA LYS A 31 0.52 2.67 -13.31
C LYS A 31 1.78 2.21 -12.57
N LEU A 32 2.97 2.58 -13.06
CA LEU A 32 4.24 2.25 -12.41
C LEU A 32 4.38 2.90 -11.03
N ALA A 33 4.02 4.19 -10.94
CA ALA A 33 3.82 4.90 -9.69
C ALA A 33 2.54 5.73 -9.85
N LEU A 34 1.48 5.35 -9.16
CA LEU A 34 0.15 5.88 -9.43
C LEU A 34 -0.05 7.26 -8.78
N HIS A 35 -0.44 8.25 -9.59
CA HIS A 35 -0.69 9.63 -9.15
C HIS A 35 -2.17 9.98 -9.00
N TYR A 36 -3.07 9.03 -9.05
CA TYR A 36 -4.50 9.24 -9.26
C TYR A 36 -5.11 10.38 -8.40
N ASN A 37 -4.99 10.32 -7.10
CA ASN A 37 -5.59 11.29 -6.18
C ASN A 37 -4.59 11.95 -5.22
N GLU A 38 -3.36 12.15 -5.68
CA GLU A 38 -2.39 12.96 -4.97
C GLU A 38 -2.80 14.44 -4.97
N LYS A 39 -2.57 15.13 -3.85
CA LYS A 39 -2.88 16.55 -3.69
C LYS A 39 -2.24 17.39 -4.80
N GLY A 40 -3.05 18.20 -5.47
CA GLY A 40 -2.59 19.06 -6.56
C GLY A 40 -2.46 18.39 -7.93
N TYR A 41 -2.65 17.07 -8.02
CA TYR A 41 -2.67 16.36 -9.29
C TYR A 41 -4.12 16.18 -9.80
N ASN A 42 -4.32 16.34 -11.08
CA ASN A 42 -5.61 16.09 -11.72
C ASN A 42 -5.41 15.30 -13.02
N TYR A 43 -5.61 14.01 -12.96
CA TYR A 43 -5.43 13.09 -14.10
C TYR A 43 -6.35 13.38 -15.29
N LYS A 44 -7.42 14.17 -15.12
CA LYS A 44 -8.32 14.57 -16.20
C LYS A 44 -7.75 15.69 -17.07
N LEU A 45 -6.72 16.37 -16.59
CA LEU A 45 -6.08 17.43 -17.36
C LEU A 45 -5.03 16.83 -18.30
N GLN A 46 -5.10 17.28 -19.57
CA GLN A 46 -4.03 16.99 -20.52
C GLN A 46 -2.71 17.59 -20.00
N ASN A 47 -1.63 16.83 -20.02
CA ASN A 47 -0.34 17.21 -19.49
C ASN A 47 -0.31 17.50 -17.97
N ALA A 48 -1.16 16.83 -17.19
CA ALA A 48 -1.06 16.88 -15.74
C ALA A 48 0.33 16.40 -15.30
N VAL A 49 0.96 17.15 -14.40
CA VAL A 49 2.26 16.82 -13.83
C VAL A 49 2.08 16.66 -12.32
N PRO A 50 2.67 15.63 -11.69
CA PRO A 50 2.63 15.49 -10.24
C PRO A 50 3.30 16.69 -9.57
N THR A 51 2.68 17.22 -8.54
CA THR A 51 3.22 18.36 -7.77
C THR A 51 4.06 17.92 -6.58
N ILE A 52 3.94 16.67 -6.18
CA ILE A 52 4.71 16.03 -5.12
C ILE A 52 5.22 14.69 -5.63
N PRO A 53 6.35 14.18 -5.11
CA PRO A 53 6.83 12.86 -5.47
C PRO A 53 5.88 11.77 -5.00
N VAL A 54 5.75 10.73 -5.81
CA VAL A 54 5.00 9.52 -5.49
C VAL A 54 5.90 8.30 -5.64
N TRP A 55 5.53 7.24 -4.95
CA TRP A 55 6.21 5.95 -5.06
C TRP A 55 5.29 4.80 -4.72
N ALA A 56 5.59 3.65 -5.32
CA ALA A 56 4.96 2.37 -5.06
C ALA A 56 6.01 1.32 -4.71
N HIS A 57 5.60 0.27 -4.01
CA HIS A 57 6.46 -0.83 -3.59
C HIS A 57 5.96 -2.14 -4.17
N TYR A 58 6.81 -2.84 -4.90
CA TYR A 58 6.50 -4.11 -5.53
C TYR A 58 7.34 -5.25 -4.96
N ILE A 59 6.87 -6.47 -5.13
CA ILE A 59 7.57 -7.69 -4.71
C ILE A 59 8.02 -8.43 -5.97
N PRO A 60 9.31 -8.34 -6.38
CA PRO A 60 9.84 -9.10 -7.49
C PRO A 60 9.79 -10.61 -7.26
N PHE A 61 9.98 -11.38 -8.33
CA PHE A 61 10.13 -12.83 -8.24
C PHE A 61 11.37 -13.24 -7.43
N GLY A 62 11.42 -14.51 -7.02
CA GLY A 62 12.54 -15.09 -6.30
C GLY A 62 12.46 -14.88 -4.78
N LYS A 63 13.53 -14.41 -4.17
CA LYS A 63 13.53 -14.09 -2.73
C LYS A 63 12.64 -12.89 -2.51
N ARG A 64 11.75 -12.98 -1.51
CA ARG A 64 10.84 -11.88 -1.17
C ARG A 64 11.63 -10.65 -0.74
N ARG A 65 11.72 -9.68 -1.62
CA ARG A 65 12.38 -8.39 -1.48
C ARG A 65 11.42 -7.30 -1.93
N LEU A 66 11.68 -6.07 -1.56
CA LEU A 66 10.90 -4.93 -2.05
C LEU A 66 11.68 -4.22 -3.16
N LEU A 67 10.95 -3.78 -4.15
CA LEU A 67 11.41 -2.88 -5.20
C LEU A 67 10.58 -1.60 -5.10
N ARG A 68 11.25 -0.45 -4.96
CA ARG A 68 10.58 0.85 -4.95
C ARG A 68 10.60 1.44 -6.36
N ILE A 69 9.47 1.92 -6.83
CA ILE A 69 9.36 2.77 -8.01
C ILE A 69 9.03 4.18 -7.54
N TRP A 70 9.86 5.13 -7.90
CA TRP A 70 9.76 6.54 -7.54
C TRP A 70 9.51 7.39 -8.77
N GLU A 71 8.65 8.39 -8.66
CA GLU A 71 8.45 9.40 -9.69
C GLU A 71 8.17 10.77 -9.05
N SER A 72 8.71 11.83 -9.68
CA SER A 72 8.46 13.22 -9.32
C SER A 72 8.39 14.10 -10.57
N ALA A 73 7.93 15.34 -10.40
CA ALA A 73 7.91 16.32 -11.49
C ALA A 73 9.31 16.59 -12.08
N GLU A 74 10.35 16.50 -11.24
CA GLU A 74 11.74 16.79 -11.63
C GLU A 74 12.52 15.56 -12.12
N SER A 75 12.03 14.34 -11.82
CA SER A 75 12.76 13.10 -12.17
C SER A 75 12.80 12.84 -13.67
N GLY A 76 11.84 13.39 -14.42
CA GLY A 76 11.72 13.13 -15.85
C GLY A 76 11.38 11.68 -16.17
N GLY A 77 10.55 11.05 -15.33
CA GLY A 77 10.06 9.69 -15.41
C GLY A 77 10.35 8.85 -14.17
N PRO A 78 9.90 7.57 -14.16
CA PRO A 78 10.05 6.70 -13.01
C PRO A 78 11.47 6.14 -12.84
N TYR A 79 11.86 5.95 -11.58
CA TYR A 79 13.14 5.37 -11.16
C TYR A 79 12.94 4.17 -10.24
N LEU A 80 13.76 3.15 -10.41
CA LEU A 80 13.87 1.99 -9.52
C LEU A 80 14.82 2.29 -8.37
N ASN A 81 14.39 2.05 -7.12
CA ASN A 81 15.19 2.21 -5.92
C ASN A 81 15.87 3.58 -5.77
N ARG A 82 15.18 4.65 -6.15
CA ARG A 82 15.63 6.03 -5.95
C ARG A 82 15.15 6.54 -4.58
N PHE A 83 16.06 7.13 -3.78
CA PHE A 83 15.79 7.65 -2.44
C PHE A 83 16.34 9.08 -2.29
N PRO A 84 15.66 10.09 -2.83
CA PRO A 84 16.03 11.49 -2.62
C PRO A 84 15.89 11.85 -1.13
N LYS A 85 16.68 12.81 -0.69
CA LYS A 85 16.55 13.36 0.64
C LYS A 85 15.24 14.15 0.76
N LEU A 86 14.44 13.85 1.76
CA LEU A 86 13.27 14.62 2.12
C LEU A 86 13.64 15.50 3.32
N ASN A 87 13.52 16.82 3.19
CA ASN A 87 13.71 17.73 4.32
C ASN A 87 12.57 17.55 5.31
N ASN A 88 12.92 17.44 6.59
CA ASN A 88 11.95 17.23 7.67
C ASN A 88 10.95 16.10 7.39
N GLY A 89 11.30 15.20 6.50
CA GLY A 89 10.42 14.16 6.05
C GLY A 89 9.24 14.62 5.19
N ARG A 90 9.10 15.85 4.76
CA ARG A 90 7.99 16.35 3.97
C ARG A 90 8.18 16.09 2.47
N ARG A 91 7.10 15.69 1.79
CA ARG A 91 7.13 15.35 0.36
C ARG A 91 7.33 16.57 -0.54
N GLU A 92 6.81 17.73 -0.14
CA GLU A 92 7.00 18.98 -0.86
C GLU A 92 8.43 19.56 -0.74
N ASP A 93 9.17 19.15 0.30
CA ASP A 93 10.54 19.60 0.55
C ASP A 93 11.58 18.59 0.07
N TYR A 94 11.30 17.85 -1.00
CA TYR A 94 12.25 16.91 -1.57
C TYR A 94 13.35 17.60 -2.39
N HIS A 95 14.53 17.02 -2.32
CA HIS A 95 15.69 17.47 -3.08
C HIS A 95 16.11 16.40 -4.09
N GLU A 96 15.50 16.44 -5.27
CA GLU A 96 15.72 15.46 -6.33
C GLU A 96 17.19 15.33 -6.72
N LYS A 97 17.93 16.44 -6.64
CA LYS A 97 19.37 16.50 -6.98
C LYS A 97 20.27 16.09 -5.82
N GLU A 98 19.77 16.02 -4.60
CA GLU A 98 20.53 15.63 -3.41
C GLU A 98 20.39 14.14 -3.11
N CYS A 99 20.73 13.30 -4.09
CA CYS A 99 20.87 11.87 -3.93
C CYS A 99 22.35 11.50 -3.89
N SER A 100 22.76 10.73 -2.87
CA SER A 100 24.06 10.07 -2.94
C SER A 100 24.09 9.06 -4.10
N GLU A 101 25.26 8.71 -4.61
CA GLU A 101 25.41 7.76 -5.73
C GLU A 101 24.66 6.46 -5.49
N GLU A 102 24.74 5.91 -4.29
CA GLU A 102 24.04 4.66 -3.87
C GLU A 102 22.51 4.79 -3.81
N ASN A 103 21.97 6.02 -3.79
CA ASN A 103 20.54 6.33 -3.64
C ASN A 103 19.92 6.91 -4.92
N GLN A 104 20.70 7.13 -5.98
CA GLN A 104 20.19 7.71 -7.23
C GLN A 104 19.16 6.83 -7.91
N GLY A 105 19.23 5.52 -7.70
CA GLY A 105 18.37 4.55 -8.36
C GLY A 105 18.65 4.44 -9.86
N VAL A 106 17.86 3.66 -10.56
CA VAL A 106 18.02 3.38 -11.99
C VAL A 106 16.77 3.82 -12.73
N LYS A 107 16.93 4.63 -13.78
CA LYS A 107 15.82 5.15 -14.57
C LYS A 107 15.15 4.04 -15.37
N ILE A 108 13.83 4.07 -15.42
CA ILE A 108 13.01 3.28 -16.34
C ILE A 108 12.77 4.14 -17.59
N ASN A 109 13.14 3.64 -18.75
CA ASN A 109 12.89 4.33 -20.00
C ASN A 109 11.46 4.05 -20.48
N THR A 110 10.60 5.04 -20.34
CA THR A 110 9.15 4.91 -20.60
C THR A 110 8.72 5.50 -21.95
N ASP A 111 9.63 6.11 -22.70
CA ASP A 111 9.36 6.60 -24.05
C ASP A 111 9.18 5.45 -25.03
N GLU A 112 8.19 5.52 -25.91
CA GLU A 112 7.97 4.47 -26.93
C GLU A 112 9.18 4.27 -27.85
N ALA A 113 9.93 5.32 -28.12
CA ALA A 113 11.17 5.27 -28.90
C ALA A 113 12.32 4.53 -28.18
N SER A 114 12.25 4.33 -26.87
CA SER A 114 13.29 3.67 -26.08
C SER A 114 13.31 2.14 -26.21
N GLY A 115 12.36 1.55 -26.94
CA GLY A 115 12.33 0.12 -27.20
C GLY A 115 11.51 -0.71 -26.19
N ILE A 116 10.46 -0.12 -25.62
CA ILE A 116 9.50 -0.88 -24.80
C ILE A 116 8.90 -2.02 -25.59
N ILE A 117 8.93 -3.24 -25.04
CA ILE A 117 8.31 -4.40 -25.66
C ILE A 117 7.01 -4.71 -24.94
N LYS A 118 5.88 -4.54 -25.63
CA LYS A 118 4.55 -4.86 -25.11
C LYS A 118 4.12 -6.24 -25.64
N LEU A 119 4.02 -7.20 -24.73
CA LEU A 119 3.52 -8.56 -25.01
C LEU A 119 2.09 -8.71 -24.45
N ILE A 120 1.42 -9.80 -24.81
CA ILE A 120 0.08 -10.11 -24.28
C ILE A 120 0.10 -10.24 -22.75
N ASN A 121 1.13 -10.89 -22.23
CA ASN A 121 1.26 -11.25 -20.81
C ASN A 121 2.41 -10.55 -20.08
N ALA A 122 3.12 -9.62 -20.73
CA ALA A 122 4.24 -8.91 -20.12
C ALA A 122 4.48 -7.54 -20.76
N ILE A 123 5.14 -6.67 -20.03
CA ILE A 123 5.76 -5.45 -20.57
C ILE A 123 7.23 -5.46 -20.15
N ILE A 124 8.12 -5.21 -21.11
CA ILE A 124 9.56 -5.13 -20.85
C ILE A 124 9.97 -3.67 -21.03
N TYR A 125 10.49 -3.09 -19.97
CA TYR A 125 11.01 -1.72 -19.96
C TYR A 125 12.54 -1.75 -20.05
N PRO A 126 13.16 -1.00 -20.96
CA PRO A 126 14.59 -0.72 -20.88
C PRO A 126 14.90 0.10 -19.62
N ILE A 127 15.98 -0.22 -18.97
CA ILE A 127 16.51 0.49 -17.81
C ILE A 127 17.97 0.90 -18.10
N ASP A 128 18.43 1.99 -17.49
CA ASP A 128 19.76 2.51 -17.78
C ASP A 128 20.88 1.59 -17.31
N GLU A 129 20.65 0.91 -16.18
CA GLU A 129 21.62 -0.02 -15.58
C GLU A 129 20.90 -1.20 -14.90
N PRO A 130 21.59 -2.34 -14.70
CA PRO A 130 21.04 -3.43 -13.89
C PRO A 130 20.82 -3.00 -12.43
N ILE A 131 19.74 -3.48 -11.82
CA ILE A 131 19.43 -3.21 -10.42
C ILE A 131 19.86 -4.33 -9.48
N ALA A 132 20.14 -3.99 -8.22
CA ALA A 132 20.43 -4.94 -7.16
C ALA A 132 19.75 -4.54 -5.85
N TYR A 133 19.41 -5.54 -5.05
CA TYR A 133 18.95 -5.29 -3.68
C TYR A 133 20.17 -5.10 -2.76
N THR A 134 20.71 -3.90 -2.76
CA THR A 134 21.89 -3.52 -1.98
C THR A 134 21.55 -3.30 -0.50
N GLU A 135 22.58 -3.17 0.33
CA GLU A 135 22.39 -2.78 1.73
C GLU A 135 21.82 -1.37 1.87
N ALA A 136 22.21 -0.45 1.00
CA ALA A 136 21.65 0.91 0.94
C ALA A 136 20.16 0.89 0.65
N VAL A 137 19.71 0.17 -0.38
CA VAL A 137 18.29 -0.02 -0.71
C VAL A 137 17.53 -0.57 0.50
N ARG A 138 18.03 -1.64 1.11
CA ARG A 138 17.41 -2.26 2.29
C ARG A 138 17.27 -1.27 3.46
N ASN A 139 18.33 -0.52 3.74
CA ASN A 139 18.37 0.41 4.87
C ASN A 139 17.47 1.63 4.64
N ASN A 140 17.33 2.11 3.39
CA ASN A 140 16.41 3.18 3.06
C ASN A 140 14.95 2.72 3.19
N LEU A 141 14.60 1.59 2.61
CA LEU A 141 13.26 0.99 2.76
C LEU A 141 12.87 0.75 4.22
N ALA A 142 13.84 0.41 5.09
CA ALA A 142 13.60 0.21 6.52
C ALA A 142 13.35 1.51 7.30
N LYS A 143 13.54 2.66 6.68
CA LYS A 143 13.27 3.99 7.27
C LYS A 143 12.02 4.65 6.69
N GLU A 144 11.22 3.91 5.94
CA GLU A 144 10.03 4.39 5.30
C GLU A 144 8.78 3.71 5.87
N ARG A 145 7.66 4.43 5.83
CA ARG A 145 6.35 3.84 5.90
C ARG A 145 6.04 3.22 4.53
N LEU A 146 5.79 1.94 4.52
CA LEU A 146 5.44 1.17 3.33
C LEU A 146 3.92 1.12 3.24
N ARG A 147 3.33 1.77 2.24
CA ARG A 147 1.90 1.73 1.97
C ARG A 147 1.63 0.92 0.73
N TYR A 148 0.62 0.09 0.78
CA TYR A 148 0.18 -0.77 -0.30
C TYR A 148 -1.31 -0.58 -0.53
N ASP A 149 -1.66 -0.17 -1.72
CA ASP A 149 -3.03 -0.19 -2.20
C ASP A 149 -3.59 -1.63 -2.17
N ALA A 150 -4.89 -1.77 -1.91
CA ALA A 150 -5.51 -3.08 -1.79
C ALA A 150 -5.42 -3.91 -3.09
N PHE A 151 -5.48 -3.25 -4.26
CA PHE A 151 -5.32 -3.89 -5.57
C PHE A 151 -3.86 -4.23 -5.89
N GLU A 152 -2.92 -3.38 -5.47
CA GLU A 152 -1.49 -3.59 -5.69
C GLU A 152 -0.97 -4.86 -5.02
N LEU A 153 -1.61 -5.26 -3.92
CA LEU A 153 -1.34 -6.52 -3.23
C LEU A 153 -1.77 -7.77 -4.02
N GLN A 154 -2.56 -7.60 -5.09
CA GLN A 154 -3.15 -8.69 -5.87
C GLN A 154 -2.62 -8.66 -7.31
N PRO A 155 -1.54 -9.40 -7.63
CA PRO A 155 -0.96 -9.44 -8.99
C PRO A 155 -2.00 -9.78 -10.07
N GLU A 156 -2.96 -10.66 -9.76
CA GLU A 156 -4.00 -11.09 -10.70
C GLU A 156 -4.92 -9.93 -11.11
N ALA A 157 -5.25 -9.04 -10.16
CA ALA A 157 -6.05 -7.86 -10.46
C ALA A 157 -5.31 -6.90 -11.40
N MET A 158 -4.02 -6.70 -11.18
CA MET A 158 -3.18 -5.87 -12.04
C MET A 158 -2.97 -6.49 -13.42
N ASN A 159 -2.77 -7.81 -13.50
CA ASN A 159 -2.59 -8.55 -14.76
C ASN A 159 -3.85 -8.52 -15.63
N ASN A 160 -5.02 -8.33 -15.05
CA ASN A 160 -6.30 -8.23 -15.75
C ASN A 160 -6.81 -6.77 -15.85
N ASP A 161 -5.91 -5.80 -15.72
CA ASP A 161 -6.19 -4.36 -15.87
C ASP A 161 -7.36 -3.87 -15.01
N MET A 162 -7.57 -4.46 -13.80
CA MET A 162 -8.68 -4.10 -12.92
C MET A 162 -8.42 -2.83 -12.11
N ARG A 163 -7.17 -2.33 -12.06
CA ARG A 163 -6.78 -1.16 -11.28
C ARG A 163 -7.15 0.14 -11.98
N VAL A 164 -7.75 1.08 -11.24
CA VAL A 164 -8.11 2.44 -11.73
C VAL A 164 -8.85 2.39 -13.07
N MET A 165 -9.82 1.49 -13.17
CA MET A 165 -10.61 1.34 -14.38
C MET A 165 -11.68 2.43 -14.53
N SER A 166 -12.81 2.10 -15.04
CA SER A 166 -13.93 3.01 -15.21
C SER A 166 -14.59 3.39 -13.89
N TYR A 167 -15.43 4.40 -13.94
CA TYR A 167 -16.27 4.88 -12.88
C TYR A 167 -17.06 3.75 -12.18
N PHE A 168 -16.83 3.57 -10.86
CA PHE A 168 -17.57 2.69 -9.97
C PHE A 168 -17.80 1.26 -10.49
N THR A 169 -16.73 0.54 -10.72
CA THR A 169 -16.80 -0.85 -11.16
C THR A 169 -16.63 -1.80 -9.97
N ARG A 170 -17.46 -2.84 -9.93
CA ARG A 170 -17.37 -3.93 -8.96
C ARG A 170 -16.99 -5.20 -9.68
N TYR A 171 -15.93 -5.86 -9.19
CA TYR A 171 -15.48 -7.16 -9.64
C TYR A 171 -15.79 -8.19 -8.57
N TYR A 172 -16.75 -9.08 -8.84
CA TYR A 172 -17.15 -10.13 -7.90
C TYR A 172 -16.32 -11.39 -8.12
N PHE A 173 -15.90 -12.02 -7.02
CA PHE A 173 -15.10 -13.23 -7.05
C PHE A 173 -15.78 -14.36 -6.31
N SER A 174 -15.38 -15.60 -6.63
CA SER A 174 -15.92 -16.80 -5.98
C SER A 174 -15.63 -16.81 -4.49
N SER A 175 -16.66 -17.08 -3.69
CA SER A 175 -16.52 -17.35 -2.26
C SER A 175 -16.20 -18.81 -1.96
N ASP A 176 -16.07 -19.66 -2.98
CA ASP A 176 -15.73 -21.07 -2.81
C ASP A 176 -14.24 -21.19 -2.41
N PRO A 177 -13.91 -21.69 -1.22
CA PRO A 177 -12.53 -21.88 -0.79
C PRO A 177 -11.69 -22.76 -1.71
N ASP A 178 -12.34 -23.63 -2.51
CA ASP A 178 -11.68 -24.50 -3.46
C ASP A 178 -11.45 -23.84 -4.84
N LYS A 179 -11.93 -22.61 -5.03
CA LYS A 179 -11.87 -21.85 -6.28
C LYS A 179 -11.29 -20.46 -6.07
N GLN A 180 -10.12 -20.39 -5.44
CA GLN A 180 -9.46 -19.11 -5.17
C GLN A 180 -8.94 -18.48 -6.46
N TYR A 181 -9.18 -17.19 -6.62
CA TYR A 181 -8.70 -16.41 -7.75
C TYR A 181 -7.35 -15.75 -7.48
N PHE A 182 -7.11 -15.34 -6.22
CA PHE A 182 -5.92 -14.60 -5.82
C PHE A 182 -4.93 -15.48 -5.05
N ASP A 183 -3.65 -15.34 -5.34
CA ASP A 183 -2.58 -16.02 -4.61
C ASP A 183 -2.34 -15.40 -3.23
N ASN A 184 -2.48 -14.07 -3.11
CA ASN A 184 -2.22 -13.33 -1.88
C ASN A 184 -3.45 -13.08 -1.02
N LEU A 185 -4.64 -13.47 -1.48
CA LEU A 185 -5.87 -13.34 -0.72
C LEU A 185 -6.67 -14.65 -0.79
N THR A 186 -7.09 -15.14 0.36
CA THR A 186 -7.90 -16.35 0.48
C THR A 186 -9.25 -16.01 1.11
N VAL A 187 -10.34 -16.40 0.47
CA VAL A 187 -11.68 -16.41 1.04
C VAL A 187 -11.85 -17.71 1.82
N ASN A 188 -12.09 -17.63 3.13
CA ASN A 188 -12.16 -18.80 4.01
C ASN A 188 -13.57 -19.31 4.23
N SER A 189 -14.61 -18.56 3.85
CA SER A 189 -16.02 -18.90 4.08
C SER A 189 -16.84 -18.68 2.82
N LYS A 190 -17.71 -19.66 2.49
CA LYS A 190 -18.67 -19.56 1.37
C LYS A 190 -19.74 -18.47 1.58
N GLU A 191 -19.89 -17.99 2.80
CA GLU A 191 -20.82 -16.93 3.16
C GLU A 191 -20.20 -15.52 3.01
N THR A 192 -18.98 -15.44 2.50
CA THR A 192 -18.30 -14.20 2.15
C THR A 192 -18.70 -13.74 0.76
N ASN A 193 -19.34 -12.60 0.62
CA ASN A 193 -19.49 -11.92 -0.67
C ASN A 193 -18.26 -11.01 -0.88
N PHE A 194 -17.31 -11.47 -1.68
CA PHE A 194 -16.02 -10.81 -1.88
C PHE A 194 -15.95 -10.09 -3.22
N MET A 195 -15.49 -8.85 -3.20
CA MET A 195 -15.33 -8.06 -4.40
C MET A 195 -14.16 -7.07 -4.30
N LEU A 196 -13.62 -6.71 -5.45
CA LEU A 196 -12.80 -5.52 -5.63
C LEU A 196 -13.70 -4.39 -6.15
N LEU A 197 -13.54 -3.22 -5.56
CA LEU A 197 -14.32 -2.03 -5.89
C LEU A 197 -13.39 -0.96 -6.44
N ASN A 198 -13.61 -0.56 -7.70
CA ASN A 198 -13.01 0.63 -8.24
C ASN A 198 -13.90 1.83 -7.95
N GLY A 199 -13.37 2.79 -7.19
CA GLY A 199 -14.06 4.01 -6.77
C GLY A 199 -13.64 5.25 -7.55
N ARG A 200 -13.02 5.08 -8.72
CA ARG A 200 -12.59 6.21 -9.55
C ARG A 200 -13.74 7.19 -9.80
N ASP A 201 -13.43 8.48 -9.67
CA ASP A 201 -14.39 9.58 -9.79
C ASP A 201 -15.47 9.63 -8.69
N GLN A 202 -15.37 8.81 -7.66
CA GLN A 202 -16.24 8.91 -6.50
C GLN A 202 -15.78 10.04 -5.57
N ASN A 203 -16.70 10.51 -4.77
CA ASN A 203 -16.46 11.64 -3.85
C ASN A 203 -16.37 11.15 -2.39
N TRP A 204 -15.68 10.04 -2.18
CA TRP A 204 -15.34 9.59 -0.81
C TRP A 204 -13.83 9.48 -0.63
N PRO A 205 -13.33 9.63 0.62
CA PRO A 205 -11.92 9.49 0.92
C PRO A 205 -11.45 8.06 0.67
N ASN A 206 -10.57 7.88 -0.31
CA ASN A 206 -9.90 6.63 -0.60
C ASN A 206 -8.45 6.90 -1.03
N TYR A 207 -7.66 5.85 -1.14
CA TYR A 207 -6.31 5.86 -1.66
C TYR A 207 -6.29 5.20 -3.04
N GLN A 208 -5.88 5.96 -4.05
CA GLN A 208 -5.75 5.52 -5.44
C GLN A 208 -7.01 4.90 -6.09
N ALA A 209 -8.18 5.22 -5.55
CA ALA A 209 -9.50 4.89 -6.09
C ALA A 209 -9.96 3.42 -6.02
N ASP A 210 -9.19 2.55 -5.41
CA ASP A 210 -9.46 1.11 -5.41
C ASP A 210 -9.57 0.56 -3.98
N GLU A 211 -10.51 -0.37 -3.74
CA GLU A 211 -10.73 -0.95 -2.41
C GLU A 211 -11.09 -2.42 -2.47
N VAL A 212 -10.77 -3.14 -1.41
CA VAL A 212 -11.26 -4.50 -1.12
C VAL A 212 -12.52 -4.40 -0.29
N LEU A 213 -13.57 -5.06 -0.73
CA LEU A 213 -14.85 -5.14 -0.02
C LEU A 213 -15.24 -6.61 0.23
N ALA A 214 -15.57 -6.93 1.46
CA ALA A 214 -16.17 -8.22 1.81
C ALA A 214 -17.42 -8.00 2.66
N GLU A 215 -18.51 -8.63 2.26
CA GLU A 215 -19.82 -8.55 2.90
C GLU A 215 -20.27 -9.93 3.41
N GLY A 216 -21.33 -9.95 4.20
CA GLY A 216 -21.90 -11.16 4.76
C GLY A 216 -21.14 -11.65 5.98
N LEU A 217 -21.14 -12.95 6.19
CA LEU A 217 -20.34 -13.57 7.25
C LEU A 217 -18.90 -13.77 6.77
N TYR A 218 -18.29 -12.65 6.42
CA TYR A 218 -16.98 -12.63 5.77
C TYR A 218 -15.85 -13.20 6.65
N ASP A 219 -14.97 -13.89 5.97
CA ASP A 219 -13.74 -14.44 6.52
C ASP A 219 -12.69 -14.49 5.41
N ILE A 220 -11.71 -13.60 5.45
CA ILE A 220 -10.65 -13.49 4.45
C ILE A 220 -9.28 -13.45 5.10
N THR A 221 -8.28 -14.01 4.43
CA THR A 221 -6.88 -13.96 4.85
C THR A 221 -6.02 -13.37 3.75
N ILE A 222 -5.21 -12.37 4.10
CA ILE A 222 -4.27 -11.71 3.18
C ILE A 222 -2.85 -12.16 3.54
N THR A 223 -2.07 -12.53 2.52
CA THR A 223 -0.64 -12.75 2.62
C THR A 223 0.06 -11.41 2.55
N LEU A 224 0.83 -11.06 3.57
CA LEU A 224 1.43 -9.73 3.69
C LEU A 224 2.74 -9.61 2.90
N PRO A 225 3.05 -8.41 2.35
CA PRO A 225 4.36 -8.09 1.81
C PRO A 225 5.49 -8.29 2.83
N PRO A 226 6.74 -8.53 2.37
CA PRO A 226 7.87 -8.63 3.28
C PRO A 226 8.22 -7.28 3.88
N VAL A 227 8.81 -7.28 5.08
CA VAL A 227 9.49 -6.11 5.62
C VAL A 227 10.95 -6.08 5.14
N PRO A 228 11.57 -4.89 4.97
CA PRO A 228 12.94 -4.81 4.45
C PRO A 228 14.00 -5.27 5.47
N LYS A 229 13.73 -5.13 6.76
CA LYS A 229 14.68 -5.44 7.84
C LYS A 229 13.93 -6.01 9.06
N TYR A 230 14.63 -6.80 9.88
CA TYR A 230 14.09 -7.20 11.18
C TYR A 230 13.86 -5.97 12.07
N GLY A 231 12.68 -5.88 12.68
CA GLY A 231 12.30 -4.81 13.58
C GLY A 231 10.87 -4.93 14.06
N ILE A 232 10.46 -4.01 14.94
CA ILE A 232 9.06 -3.87 15.35
C ILE A 232 8.36 -2.99 14.33
N TYR A 233 7.21 -3.45 13.83
CA TYR A 233 6.38 -2.73 12.88
C TYR A 233 4.96 -2.55 13.42
N GLU A 234 4.40 -1.39 13.17
CA GLU A 234 2.95 -1.21 13.19
C GLU A 234 2.38 -1.60 11.82
N ILE A 235 1.32 -2.41 11.84
CA ILE A 235 0.47 -2.61 10.67
C ILE A 235 -0.79 -1.80 10.89
N ARG A 236 -1.13 -1.00 9.89
CA ARG A 236 -2.28 -0.10 9.91
C ARG A 236 -3.19 -0.40 8.75
N LEU A 237 -4.47 -0.27 9.01
CA LEU A 237 -5.53 -0.39 8.03
C LEU A 237 -6.07 1.01 7.72
N GLY A 238 -5.99 1.43 6.46
CA GLY A 238 -6.68 2.58 5.95
C GLY A 238 -8.14 2.22 5.64
N VAL A 239 -9.06 2.99 6.18
CA VAL A 239 -10.50 2.75 6.01
C VAL A 239 -11.25 4.03 5.72
N SER A 240 -12.19 3.95 4.79
CA SER A 240 -13.27 4.92 4.67
C SER A 240 -14.40 4.49 5.62
N THR A 241 -14.65 5.30 6.64
CA THR A 241 -15.64 4.98 7.68
C THR A 241 -17.04 5.41 7.28
N TYR A 242 -17.99 4.52 7.42
CA TYR A 242 -19.40 4.81 7.22
C TYR A 242 -20.25 3.94 8.16
N SER A 243 -20.77 4.54 9.21
CA SER A 243 -21.42 3.84 10.33
C SER A 243 -22.59 2.93 9.92
N GLY A 244 -23.29 3.26 8.83
CA GLY A 244 -24.45 2.48 8.36
C GLY A 244 -24.09 1.11 7.80
N THR A 245 -22.94 0.97 7.16
CA THR A 245 -22.59 -0.24 6.39
C THR A 245 -21.39 -1.00 6.94
N ARG A 246 -20.46 -0.34 7.62
CA ARG A 246 -19.26 -1.02 8.15
C ARG A 246 -19.60 -1.98 9.28
N GLY A 247 -18.78 -3.02 9.40
CA GLY A 247 -18.94 -4.07 10.41
C GLY A 247 -17.91 -4.01 11.53
N ILE A 248 -17.96 -5.03 12.37
CA ILE A 248 -16.98 -5.30 13.43
C ILE A 248 -16.28 -6.60 13.07
N CYS A 249 -14.95 -6.61 13.04
CA CYS A 249 -14.20 -7.81 12.73
C CYS A 249 -13.11 -8.12 13.76
N GLN A 250 -12.89 -9.40 14.02
CA GLN A 250 -11.71 -9.86 14.70
C GLN A 250 -10.56 -9.96 13.71
N ILE A 251 -9.43 -9.38 14.09
CA ILE A 251 -8.15 -9.51 13.38
C ILE A 251 -7.41 -10.71 13.96
N TYR A 252 -6.82 -11.52 13.08
CA TYR A 252 -5.89 -12.59 13.47
C TYR A 252 -4.57 -12.39 12.73
N TRP A 253 -3.49 -12.70 13.40
CA TRP A 253 -2.12 -12.48 12.93
C TRP A 253 -1.23 -13.69 13.18
N GLY A 254 -0.26 -13.91 12.31
CA GLY A 254 0.78 -14.92 12.53
C GLY A 254 1.61 -15.22 11.30
N SER A 255 2.63 -16.05 11.48
CA SER A 255 3.51 -16.53 10.41
C SER A 255 3.09 -17.88 9.82
N ARG A 256 2.06 -18.49 10.37
CA ARG A 256 1.49 -19.76 9.88
C ARG A 256 0.00 -19.57 9.64
N LYS A 257 -0.42 -19.76 8.39
CA LYS A 257 -1.79 -19.52 7.94
C LYS A 257 -2.85 -20.38 8.69
N ASP A 258 -2.42 -21.55 9.16
CA ASP A 258 -3.25 -22.48 9.94
C ASP A 258 -3.25 -22.23 11.47
N GLN A 259 -2.42 -21.30 11.95
CA GLN A 259 -2.24 -21.00 13.39
C GLN A 259 -2.19 -19.50 13.68
N LEU A 260 -3.15 -18.77 13.14
CA LEU A 260 -3.25 -17.33 13.40
C LEU A 260 -3.86 -17.05 14.77
N VAL A 261 -3.32 -16.06 15.46
CA VAL A 261 -3.74 -15.67 16.82
C VAL A 261 -4.53 -14.38 16.76
N ALA A 262 -5.64 -14.33 17.49
CA ALA A 262 -6.45 -13.12 17.61
C ALA A 262 -5.64 -11.95 18.19
N GLN A 263 -5.74 -10.80 17.56
CA GLN A 263 -5.08 -9.57 17.98
C GLN A 263 -6.07 -8.64 18.67
N GLY A 264 -5.82 -8.35 19.94
CA GLY A 264 -6.63 -7.44 20.74
C GLY A 264 -8.13 -7.74 20.72
N ILE A 265 -8.92 -6.69 20.92
CA ILE A 265 -10.37 -6.71 20.79
C ILE A 265 -10.79 -6.57 19.32
N PRO A 266 -11.99 -7.01 18.93
CA PRO A 266 -12.50 -6.81 17.58
C PRO A 266 -12.49 -5.33 17.18
N VAL A 267 -12.07 -5.08 15.93
CA VAL A 267 -12.02 -3.73 15.37
C VAL A 267 -13.42 -3.31 14.93
N ASN A 268 -13.93 -2.24 15.53
CA ASN A 268 -15.19 -1.63 15.13
C ASN A 268 -14.93 -0.58 14.04
N MET A 269 -15.26 -0.91 12.78
CA MET A 269 -15.12 -0.01 11.63
C MET A 269 -16.34 0.92 11.43
N GLN A 270 -17.35 0.83 12.28
CA GLN A 270 -18.49 1.74 12.30
C GLN A 270 -18.15 3.08 12.95
N LEU A 271 -17.05 3.12 13.74
CA LEU A 271 -16.58 4.35 14.38
C LEU A 271 -16.01 5.29 13.33
N GLY A 272 -16.71 6.36 13.04
CA GLY A 272 -16.22 7.47 12.20
C GLY A 272 -15.46 8.51 13.02
N GLY A 273 -14.76 9.43 12.34
CA GLY A 273 -13.98 10.48 13.01
C GLY A 273 -14.79 11.37 13.95
N GLN A 274 -16.11 11.44 13.77
CA GLN A 274 -17.02 12.17 14.67
C GLN A 274 -17.28 11.44 16.00
N ASP A 275 -16.88 10.17 16.12
CA ASP A 275 -17.06 9.41 17.35
C ASP A 275 -16.05 9.86 18.40
N PRO A 276 -16.51 10.25 19.63
CA PRO A 276 -15.61 10.69 20.71
C PRO A 276 -14.54 9.66 21.10
N MET A 277 -14.77 8.36 20.85
CA MET A 277 -13.81 7.30 21.13
C MET A 277 -12.56 7.39 20.26
N LEU A 278 -12.63 8.00 19.06
CA LEU A 278 -11.47 8.22 18.22
C LEU A 278 -10.66 9.42 18.66
N GLY A 279 -11.34 10.48 19.09
CA GLY A 279 -10.72 11.74 19.44
C GLY A 279 -10.26 12.56 18.24
N TRP A 280 -10.84 12.33 17.04
CA TRP A 280 -10.52 13.11 15.86
C TRP A 280 -11.03 14.56 15.98
N GLU A 281 -10.17 15.49 15.66
CA GLU A 281 -10.51 16.90 15.51
C GLU A 281 -9.80 17.44 14.27
N LYS A 282 -10.43 18.39 13.57
CA LYS A 282 -9.84 18.98 12.35
C LYS A 282 -8.60 19.78 12.72
N ASP A 283 -7.56 19.74 11.89
CA ASP A 283 -6.37 20.55 12.09
C ASP A 283 -6.70 22.05 12.07
N THR A 284 -6.01 22.77 12.91
CA THR A 284 -6.05 24.23 13.05
C THR A 284 -4.69 24.82 12.66
N ASP A 285 -4.53 26.14 12.77
CA ASP A 285 -3.25 26.82 12.57
C ASP A 285 -2.28 26.64 13.77
N ASP A 286 -2.68 25.90 14.80
CA ASP A 286 -1.88 25.59 15.99
C ASP A 286 -1.29 24.19 15.89
N ASP A 287 -0.01 24.10 15.56
CA ASP A 287 0.70 22.84 15.38
C ASP A 287 0.80 22.02 16.68
N ASP A 288 0.93 22.68 17.84
CA ASP A 288 0.99 21.99 19.15
C ASP A 288 -0.36 21.34 19.47
N TYR A 289 -1.46 22.05 19.22
CA TYR A 289 -2.79 21.49 19.37
C TYR A 289 -3.04 20.30 18.42
N ASN A 290 -2.64 20.43 17.16
CA ASN A 290 -2.77 19.36 16.18
C ASN A 290 -2.00 18.10 16.61
N ALA A 291 -0.79 18.28 17.15
CA ALA A 291 0.04 17.19 17.66
C ALA A 291 -0.59 16.49 18.89
N GLU A 292 -1.26 17.26 19.79
CA GLU A 292 -2.01 16.68 20.91
C GLU A 292 -3.19 15.83 20.44
N VAL A 293 -3.92 16.28 19.42
CA VAL A 293 -5.02 15.53 18.81
C VAL A 293 -4.50 14.24 18.19
N ASP A 294 -3.40 14.29 17.42
CA ASP A 294 -2.78 13.11 16.82
C ASP A 294 -2.35 12.10 17.89
N LYS A 295 -1.72 12.56 18.97
CA LYS A 295 -1.32 11.73 20.11
C LYS A 295 -2.52 11.08 20.80
N LYS A 296 -3.61 11.82 21.01
CA LYS A 296 -4.85 11.31 21.58
C LYS A 296 -5.44 10.20 20.71
N MET A 297 -5.52 10.41 19.40
CA MET A 297 -5.97 9.41 18.45
C MET A 297 -5.09 8.16 18.48
N ARG A 298 -3.76 8.30 18.49
CA ARG A 298 -2.83 7.16 18.59
C ARG A 298 -3.02 6.35 19.86
N ASN A 299 -3.24 7.00 20.99
CA ASN A 299 -3.53 6.31 22.25
C ASN A 299 -4.83 5.48 22.19
N ASN A 300 -5.77 5.89 21.35
CA ASN A 300 -7.01 5.16 21.07
C ASN A 300 -6.83 4.11 19.93
N GLY A 301 -5.63 3.99 19.35
CA GLY A 301 -5.31 3.07 18.27
C GLY A 301 -5.75 3.55 16.88
N PHE A 302 -5.93 4.87 16.70
CA PHE A 302 -6.32 5.48 15.44
C PHE A 302 -5.32 6.56 15.02
N MET A 303 -5.38 6.93 13.74
CA MET A 303 -4.66 8.06 13.16
C MET A 303 -5.54 8.74 12.12
N LYS A 304 -5.29 10.02 11.86
CA LYS A 304 -5.90 10.72 10.72
C LYS A 304 -5.47 10.09 9.40
N GLY A 305 -6.25 10.27 8.36
CA GLY A 305 -5.86 9.89 6.99
C GLY A 305 -4.63 10.67 6.50
N PRO A 306 -4.00 10.24 5.40
CA PRO A 306 -2.81 10.92 4.85
C PRO A 306 -3.10 12.33 4.35
N GLU A 307 -2.13 13.24 4.55
CA GLU A 307 -2.27 14.65 4.12
C GLU A 307 -2.24 14.82 2.61
N TYR A 308 -1.49 13.98 1.91
CA TYR A 308 -1.27 14.16 0.47
C TYR A 308 -2.30 13.43 -0.40
N ILE A 309 -3.27 12.76 0.19
CA ILE A 309 -4.34 12.07 -0.52
C ILE A 309 -5.64 12.86 -0.40
N VAL A 310 -6.33 13.04 -1.52
CA VAL A 310 -7.63 13.71 -1.59
C VAL A 310 -8.73 12.74 -1.97
N ALA A 311 -9.99 13.09 -1.67
CA ALA A 311 -11.13 12.21 -1.95
C ALA A 311 -11.25 11.84 -3.44
N ASN A 312 -10.92 12.78 -4.34
CA ASN A 312 -10.87 12.53 -5.78
C ASN A 312 -9.77 13.37 -6.43
N ALA A 313 -9.40 13.00 -7.66
CA ALA A 313 -8.39 13.72 -8.42
C ALA A 313 -8.76 15.21 -8.58
N GLY A 314 -7.85 16.08 -8.18
CA GLY A 314 -8.04 17.54 -8.18
C GLY A 314 -8.88 18.07 -7.00
N GLY A 315 -9.26 17.22 -6.04
CA GLY A 315 -9.90 17.64 -4.80
C GLY A 315 -9.00 18.54 -3.96
N ARG A 316 -9.62 19.36 -3.09
CA ARG A 316 -8.89 20.31 -2.24
C ARG A 316 -8.71 19.80 -0.82
N GLU A 317 -9.70 19.09 -0.29
CA GLU A 317 -9.65 18.55 1.07
C GLU A 317 -8.93 17.21 1.07
N THR A 318 -7.90 17.13 1.89
CA THR A 318 -7.10 15.90 2.04
C THR A 318 -7.76 14.92 3.00
N ASN A 319 -7.35 13.66 2.94
CA ASN A 319 -7.86 12.63 3.85
C ASN A 319 -7.55 12.96 5.32
N ARG A 320 -6.48 13.70 5.60
CA ARG A 320 -6.16 14.18 6.95
C ARG A 320 -7.24 15.11 7.52
N LEU A 321 -7.83 15.93 6.69
CA LEU A 321 -8.88 16.88 7.08
C LEU A 321 -10.30 16.27 7.04
N SER A 322 -10.42 15.05 6.61
CA SER A 322 -11.69 14.32 6.50
C SER A 322 -11.91 13.39 7.70
N SER A 323 -12.98 13.59 8.44
CA SER A 323 -13.40 12.66 9.50
C SER A 323 -13.88 11.30 8.97
N GLY A 324 -14.13 11.19 7.67
CA GLY A 324 -14.50 9.94 7.00
C GLY A 324 -13.33 9.04 6.61
N SER A 325 -12.09 9.50 6.81
CA SER A 325 -10.88 8.75 6.49
C SER A 325 -9.99 8.62 7.72
N THR A 326 -9.76 7.39 8.16
CA THR A 326 -8.89 7.13 9.31
C THR A 326 -7.95 5.96 9.02
N ARG A 327 -6.85 5.93 9.75
CA ARG A 327 -5.96 4.76 9.83
C ARG A 327 -6.19 4.07 11.17
N ARG A 328 -6.37 2.76 11.16
CA ARG A 328 -6.48 1.95 12.37
C ARG A 328 -5.20 1.16 12.59
N ILE A 329 -4.55 1.32 13.74
CA ILE A 329 -3.43 0.46 14.17
C ILE A 329 -4.00 -0.88 14.60
N ILE A 330 -3.64 -1.95 13.86
CA ILE A 330 -4.22 -3.29 14.05
C ILE A 330 -3.24 -4.32 14.60
N VAL A 331 -1.94 -4.17 14.34
CA VAL A 331 -0.89 -5.05 14.85
C VAL A 331 0.34 -4.22 15.20
N ARG A 332 1.04 -4.59 16.26
CA ARG A 332 2.35 -4.04 16.63
C ARG A 332 3.24 -5.18 17.11
N GLU A 333 4.03 -5.74 16.21
CA GLU A 333 4.77 -6.97 16.44
C GLU A 333 6.17 -6.95 15.79
N PRO A 334 7.13 -7.75 16.29
CA PRO A 334 8.38 -8.01 15.61
C PRO A 334 8.15 -8.76 14.30
N MET A 335 8.76 -8.27 13.22
CA MET A 335 8.72 -8.88 11.89
C MET A 335 10.12 -9.13 11.34
N SER A 336 10.27 -10.22 10.59
CA SER A 336 11.50 -10.60 9.90
C SER A 336 11.29 -10.62 8.38
N PRO A 337 12.27 -10.16 7.58
CA PRO A 337 12.17 -10.17 6.12
C PRO A 337 12.08 -11.57 5.50
N ASP A 338 12.55 -12.59 6.22
CA ASP A 338 12.57 -13.97 5.74
C ASP A 338 11.34 -14.78 6.17
N VAL A 339 10.39 -14.14 6.89
CA VAL A 339 9.15 -14.76 7.36
C VAL A 339 7.97 -14.21 6.58
N THR A 340 7.08 -15.10 6.13
CA THR A 340 5.79 -14.70 5.56
C THR A 340 4.78 -14.55 6.70
N TYR A 341 4.10 -13.42 6.73
CA TYR A 341 3.05 -13.15 7.69
C TYR A 341 1.68 -13.10 7.01
N TYR A 342 0.66 -13.36 7.80
CA TYR A 342 -0.73 -13.41 7.35
C TYR A 342 -1.61 -12.57 8.27
N LEU A 343 -2.57 -11.90 7.69
CA LEU A 343 -3.57 -11.11 8.36
C LEU A 343 -4.95 -11.64 7.96
N ARG A 344 -5.75 -12.09 8.94
CA ARG A 344 -7.10 -12.57 8.69
C ARG A 344 -8.12 -11.63 9.31
N PHE A 345 -9.13 -11.32 8.53
CA PHE A 345 -10.29 -10.54 8.92
C PHE A 345 -11.51 -11.43 8.97
N LYS A 346 -12.11 -11.56 10.15
CA LYS A 346 -13.31 -12.37 10.33
C LYS A 346 -14.38 -11.54 11.03
N THR A 347 -15.56 -11.44 10.44
CA THR A 347 -16.69 -10.78 11.10
C THR A 347 -17.03 -11.46 12.44
N VAL A 348 -17.43 -10.65 13.42
CA VAL A 348 -17.99 -11.11 14.69
C VAL A 348 -19.48 -10.82 14.80
N GLN A 349 -20.09 -10.32 13.72
CA GLN A 349 -21.50 -9.98 13.64
C GLN A 349 -22.26 -11.00 12.80
N GLU A 350 -23.41 -11.41 13.28
CA GLU A 350 -24.35 -12.29 12.54
C GLU A 350 -25.28 -11.47 11.62
N ASN A 351 -24.73 -10.49 10.91
CA ASN A 351 -25.47 -9.60 10.03
C ASN A 351 -24.84 -9.59 8.64
N ASN A 352 -25.58 -10.08 7.66
CA ASN A 352 -25.14 -10.21 6.27
C ASN A 352 -24.98 -8.87 5.52
N GLU A 353 -25.44 -7.76 6.10
CA GLU A 353 -25.36 -6.43 5.48
C GLU A 353 -24.11 -5.66 5.89
N LYS A 354 -23.32 -6.20 6.81
CA LYS A 354 -22.13 -5.53 7.32
C LYS A 354 -20.89 -5.86 6.50
N GLN A 355 -20.03 -4.86 6.34
CA GLN A 355 -18.91 -4.85 5.42
C GLN A 355 -17.56 -4.74 6.14
N LEU A 356 -16.59 -5.50 5.67
CA LEU A 356 -15.19 -5.15 5.74
C LEU A 356 -14.86 -4.27 4.54
N PHE A 357 -14.13 -3.20 4.78
CA PHE A 357 -13.68 -2.29 3.73
C PHE A 357 -12.21 -1.97 3.96
N VAL A 358 -11.36 -2.36 3.04
CA VAL A 358 -9.91 -2.15 3.09
C VAL A 358 -9.51 -1.29 1.90
N ASP A 359 -9.09 -0.09 2.19
CA ASP A 359 -8.56 0.85 1.21
C ASP A 359 -7.07 0.53 0.94
N TYR A 360 -6.26 0.58 1.98
CA TYR A 360 -4.83 0.26 1.92
C TYR A 360 -4.33 -0.33 3.24
N LEU A 361 -3.16 -0.94 3.18
CA LEU A 361 -2.41 -1.38 4.35
C LEU A 361 -1.09 -0.62 4.43
N GLU A 362 -0.66 -0.28 5.66
CA GLU A 362 0.64 0.33 5.92
C GLU A 362 1.47 -0.51 6.88
N TRP A 363 2.77 -0.57 6.62
CA TRP A 363 3.79 -1.05 7.54
C TRP A 363 4.65 0.12 7.96
N CYS A 364 4.69 0.44 9.24
CA CYS A 364 5.51 1.51 9.74
C CYS A 364 6.52 0.96 10.76
N PRO A 365 7.83 1.05 10.48
CA PRO A 365 8.85 0.60 11.42
C PRO A 365 8.88 1.51 12.67
N LYS A 366 9.24 0.94 13.81
CA LYS A 366 9.29 1.65 15.09
C LYS A 366 10.15 2.91 15.03
N GLU A 367 11.27 2.85 14.33
CA GLU A 367 12.19 3.99 14.17
C GLU A 367 11.54 5.19 13.45
N VAL A 368 10.44 4.96 12.72
CA VAL A 368 9.67 5.99 12.03
C VAL A 368 8.51 6.47 12.89
N TYR A 369 7.66 5.57 13.38
CA TYR A 369 6.47 6.00 14.12
C TYR A 369 6.74 6.49 15.55
N ASP A 370 7.90 6.18 16.11
CA ASP A 370 8.34 6.60 17.44
C ASP A 370 9.45 7.66 17.38
N ASN A 371 9.58 8.33 16.23
CA ASN A 371 10.59 9.37 16.02
C ASN A 371 10.14 10.69 16.66
N PRO A 372 10.85 11.19 17.69
CA PRO A 372 10.43 12.40 18.39
C PRO A 372 10.73 13.69 17.62
N VAL A 373 11.57 13.63 16.58
CA VAL A 373 12.03 14.82 15.82
C VAL A 373 11.18 15.03 14.57
N THR A 374 10.77 13.94 13.94
CA THR A 374 9.99 14.00 12.70
C THR A 374 8.71 13.20 12.90
N PRO A 375 7.63 13.85 13.29
CA PRO A 375 6.33 13.21 13.44
C PRO A 375 5.90 12.58 12.11
N GLU A 376 5.52 11.33 12.17
CA GLU A 376 5.17 10.53 10.98
C GLU A 376 3.69 10.66 10.58
N ASP A 377 2.90 11.28 11.42
CA ASP A 377 1.43 11.26 11.32
C ASP A 377 0.86 12.12 10.17
N ILE A 378 1.68 13.00 9.62
CA ILE A 378 1.28 13.92 8.54
C ILE A 378 1.17 13.24 7.16
N TRP A 379 1.81 12.10 6.96
CA TRP A 379 2.00 11.49 5.64
C TRP A 379 0.85 10.62 5.17
#